data_b49fb9724da7e9b54f44d1722c236410
#
_entry.id   b49fb9724da7e9b54f44d1722c236410
#
_cell.length_a   1.000
_cell.length_b   1.000
_cell.length_c   1.000
_cell.angle_alpha   90.00
_cell.angle_beta   90.00
_cell.angle_gamma   90.00
#
_symmetry.space_group_name_H-M   'P 1'
#
loop_
_entity.id
_entity.type
_entity.pdbx_description
1 polymer ?
#
loop_
_entity_poly.entity_id
_entity_poly.type
_entity_poly.pdbx_seq_one_letter_code
_entity_poly.pdbx_strand_id
1 'polypeptide(L)'
;CLAGDNGAGKSALLDAVTWALWGKARAKRDDELIRLGENEMAVDLTFELGEQTYRVIRRRKAGKRGSSLLDFQVSDEERWRSIAENTIRDTQAKIERVLRLDYDTFVNSAFLRQGRADEFTVKTPAERKRVLSEILGLDRWAAYEEQAKEKLREVESEVKAVDMRLQEIETELARRPEYEAELEEANKAVEELSAS
;
A
#
# COMPACT_ATOMS: atom_id res chain seq x y z
N CYS A 1 -31.88 0.65 -7.81
CA CYS A 1 -32.53 -0.12 -6.73
C CYS A 1 -32.80 -1.56 -7.21
N LEU A 2 -32.38 -2.56 -6.41
CA LEU A 2 -32.68 -3.98 -6.66
C LEU A 2 -33.95 -4.36 -5.88
N ALA A 3 -35.07 -4.44 -6.58
CA ALA A 3 -36.35 -4.86 -6.04
C ALA A 3 -36.72 -6.28 -6.55
N GLY A 4 -37.46 -7.04 -5.76
CA GLY A 4 -37.90 -8.39 -6.10
C GLY A 4 -38.26 -9.21 -4.86
N ASP A 5 -38.90 -10.35 -5.04
CA ASP A 5 -39.36 -11.24 -3.96
C ASP A 5 -38.20 -11.86 -3.18
N ASN A 6 -38.49 -12.39 -2.00
CA ASN A 6 -37.50 -13.15 -1.22
C ASN A 6 -37.08 -14.41 -2.02
N GLY A 7 -35.77 -14.66 -2.10
CA GLY A 7 -35.26 -15.76 -2.92
C GLY A 7 -34.94 -15.40 -4.37
N ALA A 8 -35.30 -14.21 -4.88
CA ALA A 8 -35.05 -13.78 -6.25
C ALA A 8 -33.59 -13.51 -6.58
N GLY A 9 -32.63 -13.85 -5.70
CA GLY A 9 -31.20 -13.75 -5.99
C GLY A 9 -30.55 -12.38 -5.73
N LYS A 10 -31.27 -11.42 -5.15
CA LYS A 10 -30.73 -10.07 -4.85
C LYS A 10 -29.40 -10.12 -4.09
N SER A 11 -29.35 -10.94 -3.03
CA SER A 11 -28.13 -11.11 -2.23
C SER A 11 -27.04 -11.86 -2.97
N ALA A 12 -27.39 -12.74 -3.93
CA ALA A 12 -26.42 -13.44 -4.75
C ALA A 12 -25.68 -12.49 -5.72
N LEU A 13 -26.35 -11.45 -6.22
CA LEU A 13 -25.71 -10.41 -7.03
C LEU A 13 -24.66 -9.63 -6.22
N LEU A 14 -24.97 -9.31 -4.96
CA LEU A 14 -24.03 -8.64 -4.08
C LEU A 14 -22.85 -9.54 -3.72
N ASP A 15 -23.10 -10.84 -3.47
CA ASP A 15 -22.03 -11.83 -3.29
C ASP A 15 -21.17 -11.97 -4.56
N ALA A 16 -21.77 -11.90 -5.74
CA ALA A 16 -21.03 -11.95 -7.00
C ALA A 16 -20.05 -10.77 -7.12
N VAL A 17 -20.48 -9.55 -6.77
CA VAL A 17 -19.60 -8.36 -6.78
C VAL A 17 -18.44 -8.56 -5.81
N THR A 18 -18.71 -8.92 -4.55
CA THR A 18 -17.66 -9.09 -3.54
C THR A 18 -16.72 -10.26 -3.88
N TRP A 19 -17.27 -11.35 -4.44
CA TRP A 19 -16.47 -12.47 -4.87
C TRP A 19 -15.59 -12.12 -6.09
N ALA A 20 -16.13 -11.39 -7.07
CA ALA A 20 -15.35 -10.94 -8.21
C ALA A 20 -14.16 -10.08 -7.77
N LEU A 21 -14.40 -9.06 -6.95
CA LEU A 21 -13.39 -8.08 -6.57
C LEU A 21 -12.39 -8.60 -5.53
N TRP A 22 -12.84 -9.38 -4.52
CA TRP A 22 -11.99 -9.79 -3.39
C TRP A 22 -11.91 -11.30 -3.17
N GLY A 23 -12.60 -12.11 -3.97
CA GLY A 23 -12.69 -13.56 -3.74
C GLY A 23 -13.39 -13.91 -2.44
N LYS A 24 -14.24 -13.03 -1.91
CA LYS A 24 -14.97 -13.21 -0.66
C LYS A 24 -16.47 -13.05 -0.87
N ALA A 25 -17.25 -13.95 -0.28
CA ALA A 25 -18.71 -13.93 -0.26
C ALA A 25 -19.23 -14.41 1.09
N ARG A 26 -20.54 -14.56 1.24
CA ARG A 26 -21.15 -15.11 2.47
C ARG A 26 -20.82 -16.57 2.70
N ALA A 27 -20.62 -17.35 1.65
CA ALA A 27 -20.23 -18.75 1.75
C ALA A 27 -18.79 -18.88 2.31
N LYS A 28 -18.55 -19.96 3.04
CA LYS A 28 -17.23 -20.23 3.63
C LYS A 28 -16.23 -20.77 2.59
N ARG A 29 -16.73 -21.44 1.56
CA ARG A 29 -15.93 -22.01 0.47
C ARG A 29 -16.51 -21.60 -0.87
N ASP A 30 -15.65 -21.33 -1.84
CA ASP A 30 -16.06 -20.95 -3.19
C ASP A 30 -16.97 -21.98 -3.86
N ASP A 31 -16.77 -23.26 -3.59
CA ASP A 31 -17.56 -24.34 -4.16
C ASP A 31 -19.05 -24.29 -3.71
N GLU A 32 -19.33 -23.66 -2.57
CA GLU A 32 -20.70 -23.47 -2.06
C GLU A 32 -21.46 -22.35 -2.80
N LEU A 33 -20.75 -21.54 -3.58
CA LEU A 33 -21.36 -20.50 -4.43
C LEU A 33 -21.83 -21.06 -5.77
N ILE A 34 -21.33 -22.24 -6.16
CA ILE A 34 -21.72 -22.90 -7.41
C ILE A 34 -23.16 -23.41 -7.27
N ARG A 35 -23.98 -23.15 -8.28
CA ARG A 35 -25.37 -23.59 -8.30
C ARG A 35 -25.45 -25.11 -8.19
N LEU A 36 -26.39 -25.60 -7.40
CA LEU A 36 -26.66 -27.04 -7.28
C LEU A 36 -26.93 -27.66 -8.66
N GLY A 37 -26.15 -28.71 -8.97
CA GLY A 37 -26.21 -29.40 -10.28
C GLY A 37 -25.20 -28.89 -11.30
N GLU A 38 -24.52 -27.77 -11.01
CA GLU A 38 -23.44 -27.26 -11.87
C GLU A 38 -22.05 -27.59 -11.27
N ASN A 39 -21.05 -27.59 -12.13
CA ASN A 39 -19.66 -27.88 -11.73
C ASN A 39 -18.75 -26.64 -11.76
N GLU A 40 -19.25 -25.53 -12.29
CA GLU A 40 -18.48 -24.30 -12.42
C GLU A 40 -19.35 -23.06 -12.25
N MET A 41 -18.72 -21.98 -11.91
CA MET A 41 -19.30 -20.64 -11.92
C MET A 41 -18.34 -19.62 -12.48
N ALA A 42 -18.88 -18.54 -13.02
CA ALA A 42 -18.12 -17.39 -13.49
C ALA A 42 -18.84 -16.10 -13.10
N VAL A 43 -18.06 -15.11 -12.74
CA VAL A 43 -18.53 -13.73 -12.61
C VAL A 43 -17.66 -12.86 -13.51
N ASP A 44 -18.32 -12.03 -14.27
CA ASP A 44 -17.74 -11.04 -15.17
C ASP A 44 -18.30 -9.69 -14.74
N LEU A 45 -17.45 -8.88 -14.12
CA LEU A 45 -17.81 -7.59 -13.54
C LEU A 45 -17.05 -6.48 -14.24
N THR A 46 -17.79 -5.58 -14.89
CA THR A 46 -17.27 -4.34 -15.45
C THR A 46 -17.63 -3.17 -14.56
N PHE A 47 -16.69 -2.27 -14.30
CA PHE A 47 -16.89 -1.09 -13.47
C PHE A 47 -16.00 0.07 -13.94
N GLU A 48 -16.40 1.28 -13.61
CA GLU A 48 -15.66 2.51 -13.88
C GLU A 48 -15.00 3.02 -12.61
N LEU A 49 -13.77 3.47 -12.72
CA LEU A 49 -13.03 4.12 -11.63
C LEU A 49 -12.26 5.33 -12.20
N GLY A 50 -12.73 6.53 -11.85
CA GLY A 50 -12.27 7.75 -12.50
C GLY A 50 -12.68 7.77 -13.99
N GLU A 51 -11.72 8.01 -14.86
CA GLU A 51 -11.94 8.01 -16.32
C GLU A 51 -11.70 6.65 -16.98
N GLN A 52 -11.37 5.64 -16.17
CA GLN A 52 -10.93 4.34 -16.70
C GLN A 52 -11.97 3.26 -16.41
N THR A 53 -12.27 2.43 -17.42
CA THR A 53 -13.15 1.26 -17.28
C THR A 53 -12.32 0.00 -17.09
N TYR A 54 -12.68 -0.77 -16.08
CA TYR A 54 -12.05 -2.03 -15.71
C TYR A 54 -13.01 -3.19 -15.80
N ARG A 55 -12.47 -4.41 -15.97
CA ARG A 55 -13.22 -5.65 -15.99
C ARG A 55 -12.49 -6.72 -15.21
N VAL A 56 -13.20 -7.36 -14.28
CA VAL A 56 -12.69 -8.51 -13.52
C VAL A 56 -13.47 -9.75 -13.93
N ILE A 57 -12.77 -10.78 -14.37
CA ILE A 57 -13.34 -12.09 -14.70
C ILE A 57 -12.80 -13.09 -13.67
N ARG A 58 -13.69 -13.64 -12.86
CA ARG A 58 -13.35 -14.68 -11.89
C ARG A 58 -14.15 -15.93 -12.19
N ARG A 59 -13.45 -17.08 -12.24
CA ARG A 59 -14.07 -18.38 -12.48
C ARG A 59 -13.65 -19.38 -11.41
N ARG A 60 -14.57 -20.26 -11.05
CA ARG A 60 -14.30 -21.39 -10.18
C ARG A 60 -14.89 -22.65 -10.78
N LYS A 61 -14.09 -23.72 -10.84
CA LYS A 61 -14.50 -25.06 -11.20
C LYS A 61 -14.30 -25.97 -9.99
N ALA A 62 -15.39 -26.62 -9.54
CA ALA A 62 -15.35 -27.57 -8.45
C ALA A 62 -14.73 -28.91 -8.87
N GLY A 63 -14.29 -29.69 -7.89
CA GLY A 63 -13.81 -31.06 -8.10
C GLY A 63 -12.56 -31.38 -7.28
N LYS A 64 -12.10 -32.65 -7.35
CA LYS A 64 -10.90 -33.11 -6.63
C LYS A 64 -9.63 -32.31 -6.95
N ARG A 65 -9.55 -31.74 -8.15
CA ARG A 65 -8.52 -30.78 -8.62
C ARG A 65 -9.20 -29.50 -9.07
N GLY A 66 -10.06 -28.95 -8.21
CA GLY A 66 -10.74 -27.71 -8.53
C GLY A 66 -9.78 -26.61 -8.97
N SER A 67 -10.20 -25.80 -9.94
CA SER A 67 -9.37 -24.71 -10.47
C SER A 67 -10.07 -23.37 -10.29
N SER A 68 -9.29 -22.33 -10.08
CA SER A 68 -9.74 -20.94 -10.08
C SER A 68 -8.98 -20.17 -11.14
N LEU A 69 -9.65 -19.20 -11.74
CA LEU A 69 -9.07 -18.25 -12.69
C LEU A 69 -9.47 -16.84 -12.24
N LEU A 70 -8.53 -15.92 -12.30
CA LEU A 70 -8.75 -14.51 -12.10
C LEU A 70 -8.05 -13.74 -13.22
N ASP A 71 -8.81 -13.00 -14.00
CA ASP A 71 -8.29 -12.06 -14.98
C ASP A 71 -8.74 -10.64 -14.62
N PHE A 72 -7.85 -9.69 -14.82
CA PHE A 72 -8.10 -8.29 -14.60
C PHE A 72 -7.74 -7.50 -15.85
N GLN A 73 -8.69 -6.79 -16.39
CA GLN A 73 -8.59 -6.13 -17.67
C GLN A 73 -8.87 -4.63 -17.53
N VAL A 74 -8.31 -3.86 -18.44
CA VAL A 74 -8.59 -2.43 -18.61
C VAL A 74 -9.09 -2.21 -20.03
N SER A 75 -10.07 -1.31 -20.17
CA SER A 75 -10.56 -0.88 -21.47
C SER A 75 -9.54 0.06 -22.11
N ASP A 76 -9.18 -0.21 -23.35
CA ASP A 76 -8.33 0.62 -24.19
C ASP A 76 -9.11 0.90 -25.49
N GLU A 77 -9.80 2.03 -25.51
CA GLU A 77 -10.73 2.46 -26.56
C GLU A 77 -11.85 1.46 -26.85
N GLU A 78 -11.62 0.42 -27.68
CA GLU A 78 -12.61 -0.61 -28.02
C GLU A 78 -12.17 -2.03 -27.63
N ARG A 79 -11.02 -2.18 -26.97
CA ARG A 79 -10.45 -3.50 -26.66
C ARG A 79 -10.18 -3.67 -25.18
N TRP A 80 -10.33 -4.90 -24.71
CA TRP A 80 -9.93 -5.29 -23.36
C TRP A 80 -8.48 -5.77 -23.39
N ARG A 81 -7.64 -5.12 -22.59
CA ARG A 81 -6.25 -5.52 -22.35
C ARG A 81 -6.12 -6.11 -20.97
N SER A 82 -5.67 -7.37 -20.87
CA SER A 82 -5.37 -7.97 -19.57
C SER A 82 -4.19 -7.26 -18.91
N ILE A 83 -4.37 -6.97 -17.63
CA ILE A 83 -3.37 -6.43 -16.74
C ILE A 83 -3.20 -7.35 -15.52
N ALA A 84 -3.64 -8.61 -15.63
CA ALA A 84 -3.43 -9.64 -14.62
C ALA A 84 -1.94 -9.91 -14.40
N GLU A 85 -1.60 -10.36 -13.21
CA GLU A 85 -0.26 -10.80 -12.86
C GLU A 85 -0.12 -12.33 -13.04
N ASN A 86 1.08 -12.85 -12.83
CA ASN A 86 1.38 -14.27 -13.04
C ASN A 86 0.63 -15.21 -12.09
N THR A 87 0.19 -14.71 -10.92
CA THR A 87 -0.56 -15.49 -9.95
C THR A 87 -1.89 -14.83 -9.60
N ILE A 88 -2.85 -15.66 -9.16
CA ILE A 88 -4.14 -15.17 -8.64
C ILE A 88 -3.92 -14.21 -7.45
N ARG A 89 -2.96 -14.52 -6.59
CA ARG A 89 -2.64 -13.70 -5.42
C ARG A 89 -2.14 -12.30 -5.82
N ASP A 90 -1.24 -12.24 -6.77
CA ASP A 90 -0.66 -10.97 -7.21
C ASP A 90 -1.68 -10.14 -8.01
N THR A 91 -2.51 -10.81 -8.83
CA THR A 91 -3.64 -10.18 -9.52
C THR A 91 -4.65 -9.62 -8.52
N GLN A 92 -4.96 -10.36 -7.44
CA GLN A 92 -5.83 -9.89 -6.37
C GLN A 92 -5.28 -8.66 -5.67
N ALA A 93 -4.00 -8.67 -5.31
CA ALA A 93 -3.33 -7.52 -4.71
C ALA A 93 -3.33 -6.29 -5.65
N LYS A 94 -3.24 -6.51 -6.95
CA LYS A 94 -3.34 -5.45 -7.95
C LYS A 94 -4.74 -4.86 -8.03
N ILE A 95 -5.78 -5.68 -8.00
CA ILE A 95 -7.18 -5.22 -7.96
C ILE A 95 -7.40 -4.33 -6.71
N GLU A 96 -7.00 -4.78 -5.53
CA GLU A 96 -7.12 -4.02 -4.27
C GLU A 96 -6.35 -2.69 -4.33
N ARG A 97 -5.17 -2.69 -4.92
CA ARG A 97 -4.35 -1.49 -5.12
C ARG A 97 -5.03 -0.48 -6.06
N VAL A 98 -5.63 -0.95 -7.15
CA VAL A 98 -6.36 -0.10 -8.11
C VAL A 98 -7.62 0.46 -7.45
N LEU A 99 -8.40 -0.38 -6.78
CA LEU A 99 -9.61 0.03 -6.06
C LEU A 99 -9.29 0.94 -4.86
N ARG A 100 -8.10 0.83 -4.28
CA ARG A 100 -7.71 1.46 -3.01
C ARG A 100 -8.69 1.13 -1.89
N LEU A 101 -9.25 -0.07 -1.94
CA LEU A 101 -10.32 -0.51 -1.06
C LEU A 101 -10.20 -2.02 -0.88
N ASP A 102 -10.02 -2.46 0.35
CA ASP A 102 -10.07 -3.87 0.70
C ASP A 102 -11.51 -4.34 1.01
N TYR A 103 -11.68 -5.63 1.14
CA TYR A 103 -12.99 -6.23 1.43
C TYR A 103 -13.61 -5.74 2.74
N ASP A 104 -12.79 -5.66 3.80
CA ASP A 104 -13.29 -5.30 5.13
C ASP A 104 -13.72 -3.84 5.17
N THR A 105 -12.96 -2.96 4.53
CA THR A 105 -13.30 -1.55 4.35
C THR A 105 -14.58 -1.39 3.52
N PHE A 106 -14.69 -2.11 2.40
CA PHE A 106 -15.90 -2.08 1.57
C PHE A 106 -17.16 -2.52 2.34
N VAL A 107 -17.08 -3.66 3.03
CA VAL A 107 -18.21 -4.21 3.79
C VAL A 107 -18.62 -3.31 4.95
N ASN A 108 -17.67 -2.63 5.58
CA ASN A 108 -17.94 -1.74 6.70
C ASN A 108 -18.35 -0.31 6.29
N SER A 109 -18.07 0.11 5.05
CA SER A 109 -18.34 1.47 4.58
C SER A 109 -19.50 1.58 3.63
N ALA A 110 -19.53 0.75 2.59
CA ALA A 110 -20.49 0.85 1.49
C ALA A 110 -21.53 -0.27 1.47
N PHE A 111 -21.31 -1.34 2.23
CA PHE A 111 -22.09 -2.56 2.14
C PHE A 111 -22.65 -3.02 3.48
N LEU A 112 -23.94 -2.75 3.72
CA LEU A 112 -24.66 -3.29 4.87
C LEU A 112 -25.05 -4.74 4.58
N ARG A 113 -24.31 -5.70 5.16
CA ARG A 113 -24.66 -7.12 5.07
C ARG A 113 -25.95 -7.41 5.85
N GLN A 114 -26.84 -8.18 5.24
CA GLN A 114 -28.05 -8.63 5.91
C GLN A 114 -27.72 -9.34 7.24
N GLY A 115 -28.34 -8.91 8.36
CA GLY A 115 -28.06 -9.42 9.68
C GLY A 115 -26.83 -8.91 10.38
N ARG A 116 -26.11 -7.92 9.78
CA ARG A 116 -24.88 -7.30 10.31
C ARG A 116 -24.87 -5.77 10.19
N ALA A 117 -26.06 -5.18 10.16
CA ALA A 117 -26.20 -3.72 10.12
C ALA A 117 -25.48 -3.01 11.28
N ASP A 118 -25.33 -3.72 12.41
CA ASP A 118 -24.72 -3.20 13.63
C ASP A 118 -23.22 -3.51 13.73
N GLU A 119 -22.61 -4.17 12.72
CA GLU A 119 -21.20 -4.62 12.82
C GLU A 119 -20.22 -3.47 13.07
N PHE A 120 -20.47 -2.30 12.50
CA PHE A 120 -19.67 -1.11 12.79
C PHE A 120 -19.93 -0.56 14.21
N THR A 121 -21.18 -0.58 14.67
CA THR A 121 -21.56 -0.02 15.98
C THR A 121 -21.10 -0.89 17.15
N VAL A 122 -21.01 -2.23 16.95
CA VAL A 122 -20.53 -3.16 17.98
C VAL A 122 -19.00 -3.25 18.04
N LYS A 123 -18.27 -2.68 17.06
CA LYS A 123 -16.82 -2.61 17.08
C LYS A 123 -16.32 -1.72 18.21
N THR A 124 -15.16 -2.05 18.75
CA THR A 124 -14.46 -1.20 19.72
C THR A 124 -14.12 0.18 19.12
N PRO A 125 -13.93 1.22 19.92
CA PRO A 125 -13.51 2.54 19.42
C PRO A 125 -12.23 2.50 18.57
N ALA A 126 -11.26 1.64 18.92
CA ALA A 126 -10.03 1.43 18.17
C ALA A 126 -10.29 0.84 16.78
N GLU A 127 -11.13 -0.19 16.69
CA GLU A 127 -11.49 -0.82 15.41
C GLU A 127 -12.31 0.14 14.53
N ARG A 128 -13.24 0.92 15.11
CA ARG A 128 -13.96 1.95 14.36
C ARG A 128 -13.05 3.02 13.81
N LYS A 129 -12.05 3.48 14.61
CA LYS A 129 -11.05 4.44 14.17
C LYS A 129 -10.22 3.87 13.00
N ARG A 130 -9.82 2.58 13.07
CA ARG A 130 -9.08 1.92 12.00
C ARG A 130 -9.88 1.90 10.70
N VAL A 131 -11.14 1.43 10.73
CA VAL A 131 -12.01 1.40 9.54
C VAL A 131 -12.20 2.80 8.95
N LEU A 132 -12.39 3.82 9.78
CA LEU A 132 -12.50 5.20 9.30
C LEU A 132 -11.18 5.69 8.69
N SER A 133 -10.04 5.33 9.28
CA SER A 133 -8.72 5.67 8.73
C SER A 133 -8.50 5.04 7.35
N GLU A 134 -8.88 3.79 7.18
CA GLU A 134 -8.81 3.07 5.91
C GLU A 134 -9.72 3.71 4.86
N ILE A 135 -11.00 4.00 5.20
CA ILE A 135 -11.96 4.68 4.30
C ILE A 135 -11.45 6.05 3.85
N LEU A 136 -10.87 6.81 4.76
CA LEU A 136 -10.34 8.14 4.51
C LEU A 136 -8.93 8.13 3.88
N GLY A 137 -8.33 6.95 3.75
CA GLY A 137 -6.98 6.79 3.21
C GLY A 137 -5.90 7.41 4.10
N LEU A 138 -6.16 7.51 5.43
CA LEU A 138 -5.25 8.15 6.38
C LEU A 138 -3.96 7.34 6.61
N ASP A 139 -3.94 6.05 6.29
CA ASP A 139 -2.75 5.19 6.41
C ASP A 139 -1.57 5.71 5.57
N ARG A 140 -1.87 6.39 4.45
CA ARG A 140 -0.85 7.03 3.62
C ARG A 140 -0.12 8.15 4.37
N TRP A 141 -0.83 8.90 5.20
CA TRP A 141 -0.26 9.97 6.01
C TRP A 141 0.65 9.42 7.10
N ALA A 142 0.27 8.30 7.73
CA ALA A 142 1.12 7.62 8.70
C ALA A 142 2.43 7.12 8.04
N ALA A 143 2.36 6.58 6.82
CA ALA A 143 3.55 6.18 6.06
C ALA A 143 4.43 7.38 5.70
N TYR A 144 3.85 8.50 5.27
CA TYR A 144 4.61 9.74 5.00
C TYR A 144 5.24 10.33 6.26
N GLU A 145 4.53 10.29 7.39
CA GLU A 145 5.07 10.72 8.69
C GLU A 145 6.31 9.91 9.07
N GLU A 146 6.28 8.58 8.92
CA GLU A 146 7.43 7.74 9.25
C GLU A 146 8.62 7.97 8.31
N GLN A 147 8.36 8.10 7.00
CA GLN A 147 9.40 8.47 6.03
C GLN A 147 10.02 9.84 6.33
N ALA A 148 9.21 10.81 6.72
CA ALA A 148 9.69 12.13 7.09
C ALA A 148 10.56 12.08 8.37
N LYS A 149 10.16 11.28 9.37
CA LYS A 149 10.96 11.08 10.60
C LYS A 149 12.29 10.38 10.31
N GLU A 150 12.29 9.39 9.43
CA GLU A 150 13.51 8.70 9.02
C GLU A 150 14.48 9.66 8.31
N LYS A 151 13.95 10.45 7.38
CA LYS A 151 14.75 11.45 6.68
C LYS A 151 15.29 12.54 7.60
N LEU A 152 14.50 12.97 8.58
CA LEU A 152 14.94 13.92 9.60
C LEU A 152 16.12 13.37 10.39
N ARG A 153 16.06 12.12 10.85
CA ARG A 153 17.17 11.48 11.60
C ARG A 153 18.45 11.38 10.78
N GLU A 154 18.35 11.05 9.48
CA GLU A 154 19.49 11.03 8.57
C GLU A 154 20.16 12.41 8.52
N VAL A 155 19.39 13.47 8.22
CA VAL A 155 19.89 14.84 8.12
C VAL A 155 20.47 15.33 9.45
N GLU A 156 19.82 15.05 10.57
CA GLU A 156 20.37 15.41 11.90
C GLU A 156 21.71 14.72 12.19
N SER A 157 21.89 13.47 11.72
CA SER A 157 23.16 12.76 11.83
C SER A 157 24.25 13.39 10.95
N GLU A 158 23.92 13.76 9.71
CA GLU A 158 24.85 14.47 8.81
C GLU A 158 25.26 15.83 9.38
N VAL A 159 24.31 16.60 9.89
CA VAL A 159 24.60 17.91 10.53
C VAL A 159 25.57 17.74 11.69
N LYS A 160 25.33 16.76 12.59
CA LYS A 160 26.25 16.49 13.71
C LYS A 160 27.66 16.13 13.24
N ALA A 161 27.79 15.35 12.17
CA ALA A 161 29.10 14.98 11.63
C ALA A 161 29.83 16.19 11.05
N VAL A 162 29.13 17.08 10.34
CA VAL A 162 29.68 18.33 9.82
C VAL A 162 30.07 19.28 10.94
N ASP A 163 29.25 19.43 11.97
CA ASP A 163 29.55 20.28 13.12
C ASP A 163 30.81 19.81 13.87
N MET A 164 30.95 18.49 14.07
CA MET A 164 32.18 17.94 14.66
C MET A 164 33.42 18.26 13.82
N ARG A 165 33.31 18.13 12.51
CA ARG A 165 34.42 18.43 11.62
C ARG A 165 34.76 19.93 11.58
N LEU A 166 33.77 20.80 11.68
CA LEU A 166 33.98 22.25 11.82
C LEU A 166 34.73 22.57 13.12
N GLN A 167 34.36 21.96 14.22
CA GLN A 167 35.05 22.17 15.52
C GLN A 167 36.52 21.68 15.46
N GLU A 168 36.81 20.57 14.81
CA GLU A 168 38.17 20.08 14.58
C GLU A 168 38.99 21.09 13.77
N ILE A 169 38.43 21.61 12.66
CA ILE A 169 39.10 22.60 11.80
C ILE A 169 39.31 23.93 12.59
N GLU A 170 38.33 24.39 13.33
CA GLU A 170 38.45 25.61 14.15
C GLU A 170 39.56 25.46 15.21
N THR A 171 39.66 24.28 15.82
CA THR A 171 40.70 23.97 16.81
C THR A 171 42.11 23.99 16.15
N GLU A 172 42.22 23.38 14.98
CA GLU A 172 43.51 23.42 14.23
C GLU A 172 43.88 24.84 13.78
N LEU A 173 42.89 25.60 13.28
CA LEU A 173 43.10 27.00 12.90
C LEU A 173 43.53 27.89 14.07
N ALA A 174 43.01 27.65 15.28
CA ALA A 174 43.42 28.39 16.48
C ALA A 174 44.89 28.16 16.83
N ARG A 175 45.53 27.08 16.41
CA ARG A 175 46.97 26.78 16.58
C ARG A 175 47.87 27.44 15.52
N ARG A 176 47.28 28.02 14.48
CA ARG A 176 48.02 28.65 13.38
C ARG A 176 49.05 29.67 13.90
N PRO A 177 48.77 30.57 14.86
CA PRO A 177 49.78 31.53 15.35
C PRO A 177 50.99 30.83 15.97
N GLU A 178 50.81 29.69 16.64
CA GLU A 178 51.89 28.89 17.22
C GLU A 178 52.82 28.34 16.12
N TYR A 179 52.23 27.75 15.09
CA TYR A 179 52.96 27.21 13.96
C TYR A 179 53.71 28.32 13.16
N GLU A 180 53.08 29.48 13.01
CA GLU A 180 53.71 30.64 12.36
C GLU A 180 54.92 31.14 13.14
N ALA A 181 54.85 31.17 14.46
CA ALA A 181 55.96 31.56 15.35
C ALA A 181 57.07 30.51 15.31
N GLU A 182 56.79 29.23 15.40
CA GLU A 182 57.76 28.13 15.28
C GLU A 182 58.47 28.15 13.89
N LEU A 183 57.75 28.44 12.83
CA LEU A 183 58.33 28.57 11.48
C LEU A 183 59.28 29.77 11.42
N GLU A 184 58.92 30.90 11.99
CA GLU A 184 59.78 32.10 11.98
C GLU A 184 61.08 31.86 12.77
N GLU A 185 60.99 31.18 13.91
CA GLU A 185 62.16 30.83 14.74
C GLU A 185 63.07 29.83 13.99
N ALA A 186 62.49 28.82 13.37
CA ALA A 186 63.25 27.86 12.55
C ALA A 186 63.95 28.52 11.36
N ASN A 187 63.28 29.45 10.69
CA ASN A 187 63.90 30.21 9.57
C ASN A 187 65.03 31.08 10.06
N LYS A 188 64.95 31.76 11.16
CA LYS A 188 66.05 32.54 11.76
C LYS A 188 67.25 31.65 12.08
N ALA A 189 67.01 30.47 12.68
CA ALA A 189 68.08 29.53 13.00
C ALA A 189 68.83 29.03 11.73
N VAL A 190 68.08 28.77 10.65
CA VAL A 190 68.65 28.37 9.36
C VAL A 190 69.48 29.49 8.75
N GLU A 191 69.04 30.74 8.80
CA GLU A 191 69.78 31.89 8.32
C GLU A 191 71.10 32.11 9.11
N GLU A 192 71.06 31.99 10.43
CA GLU A 192 72.26 32.07 11.27
C GLU A 192 73.28 30.98 10.98
N LEU A 193 72.84 29.74 10.78
CA LEU A 193 73.70 28.60 10.41
C LEU A 193 74.24 28.70 9.02
N SER A 194 73.57 29.35 8.08
CA SER A 194 74.05 29.52 6.66
C SER A 194 74.98 30.68 6.50
N ALA A 195 75.04 31.61 7.49
CA ALA A 195 75.92 32.77 7.49
C ALA A 195 77.29 32.51 8.20
N SER A 196 77.40 31.31 8.83
CA SER A 196 78.61 30.88 9.54
C SER A 196 79.54 30.01 8.65
#